data_802cc2d192964b7e6cd0d2749c483cf5
#
_entry.id   802cc2d192964b7e6cd0d2749c483cf5
#
_cell.length_a   1.000
_cell.length_b   1.000
_cell.length_c   1.000
_cell.angle_alpha   90.00
_cell.angle_beta   90.00
_cell.angle_gamma   90.00
#
_symmetry.space_group_name_H-M   'P 1'
#
loop_
_entity.id
_entity.type
_entity.pdbx_description
1 polymer ?
#
loop_
_entity_poly.entity_id
_entity_poly.type
_entity_poly.pdbx_seq_one_letter_code
_entity_poly.pdbx_strand_id
1 'polypeptide(L)'
;MGVVIGETTEIEDNVTLYHSVTLGGISPSTNSGEQRGIKRHPTLKNNVVVGSGAQLLGPIIVGENAKIGANAVVVKNVPPNAVMVGIPAKNINTKDQIDTTFKPYGINKEKEDVSEN
;
A
#
# COMPACT_ATOMS: atom_id res chain seq x y z
N MET A 1 -18.49 -2.39 -1.13
CA MET A 1 -17.74 -1.82 -2.24
C MET A 1 -16.66 -2.79 -2.63
N GLY A 2 -16.41 -2.87 -3.90
CA GLY A 2 -15.50 -3.86 -4.41
C GLY A 2 -14.05 -3.46 -4.31
N VAL A 3 -13.22 -4.40 -4.73
CA VAL A 3 -11.78 -4.20 -4.85
C VAL A 3 -11.47 -4.29 -6.34
N VAL A 4 -10.65 -3.38 -6.83
CA VAL A 4 -10.25 -3.38 -8.23
C VAL A 4 -8.79 -3.85 -8.29
N ILE A 5 -8.55 -4.94 -9.00
CA ILE A 5 -7.21 -5.51 -9.11
C ILE A 5 -6.83 -5.55 -10.58
N GLY A 6 -5.81 -4.80 -10.93
CA GLY A 6 -5.36 -4.76 -12.33
C GLY A 6 -4.75 -6.07 -12.78
N GLU A 7 -4.74 -6.24 -14.07
CA GLU A 7 -4.44 -7.54 -14.68
C GLU A 7 -3.00 -8.03 -14.43
N THR A 8 -2.04 -7.15 -14.29
CA THR A 8 -0.65 -7.56 -14.04
C THR A 8 -0.26 -7.51 -12.58
N THR A 9 -1.23 -7.38 -11.68
CA THR A 9 -0.97 -7.33 -10.24
C THR A 9 -0.48 -8.69 -9.77
N GLU A 10 0.49 -8.66 -8.83
CA GLU A 10 0.99 -9.87 -8.19
C GLU A 10 0.80 -9.70 -6.69
N ILE A 11 0.25 -10.71 -6.07
CA ILE A 11 -0.03 -10.67 -4.63
C ILE A 11 0.55 -11.92 -4.00
N GLU A 12 1.45 -11.75 -3.07
CA GLU A 12 2.07 -12.88 -2.38
C GLU A 12 1.19 -13.35 -1.23
N ASP A 13 1.77 -14.01 -0.23
CA ASP A 13 0.99 -14.68 0.79
C ASP A 13 0.57 -13.74 1.92
N ASN A 14 -0.58 -14.05 2.51
CA ASN A 14 -1.07 -13.35 3.70
C ASN A 14 -1.31 -11.86 3.51
N VAL A 15 -1.63 -11.46 2.30
CA VAL A 15 -1.94 -10.06 2.01
C VAL A 15 -3.40 -9.81 2.36
N THR A 16 -3.66 -8.69 3.02
CA THR A 16 -5.01 -8.29 3.40
C THR A 16 -5.39 -7.02 2.65
N LEU A 17 -6.49 -7.08 1.94
CA LEU A 17 -7.03 -5.92 1.23
C LEU A 17 -8.39 -5.60 1.82
N TYR A 18 -8.55 -4.41 2.35
CA TYR A 18 -9.85 -3.96 2.83
C TYR A 18 -10.68 -3.50 1.64
N HIS A 19 -11.93 -3.16 1.89
CA HIS A 19 -12.84 -2.82 0.79
C HIS A 19 -12.41 -1.55 0.07
N SER A 20 -12.83 -1.42 -1.17
CA SER A 20 -12.61 -0.25 -2.02
C SER A 20 -11.15 0.02 -2.35
N VAL A 21 -10.28 -0.97 -2.17
CA VAL A 21 -8.88 -0.83 -2.54
C VAL A 21 -8.76 -0.93 -4.06
N THR A 22 -7.88 -0.12 -4.64
CA THR A 22 -7.58 -0.17 -6.06
C THR A 22 -6.10 -0.48 -6.26
N LEU A 23 -5.82 -1.55 -7.00
CA LEU A 23 -4.47 -1.90 -7.43
C LEU A 23 -4.45 -1.66 -8.93
N GLY A 24 -4.09 -0.46 -9.33
CA GLY A 24 -4.28 -0.03 -10.70
C GLY A 24 -3.01 0.45 -11.37
N GLY A 25 -3.15 0.85 -12.62
CA GLY A 25 -2.06 1.44 -13.36
C GLY A 25 -2.12 2.94 -13.24
N ILE A 26 -1.01 3.57 -13.56
CA ILE A 26 -0.99 5.02 -13.69
C ILE A 26 -1.70 5.34 -14.99
N SER A 27 -2.20 6.55 -15.11
CA SER A 27 -3.06 6.93 -16.19
C SER A 27 -2.58 6.40 -17.54
N PRO A 28 -3.50 6.16 -18.45
CA PRO A 28 -3.15 5.61 -19.75
C PRO A 28 -2.18 6.53 -20.46
N SER A 29 -1.17 5.94 -21.02
CA SER A 29 -0.25 6.70 -21.81
C SER A 29 -0.77 6.75 -23.25
N THR A 30 -0.17 7.59 -24.05
CA THR A 30 -0.53 7.63 -25.45
C THR A 30 -0.09 6.35 -26.16
N ASN A 31 0.71 5.54 -25.50
CA ASN A 31 1.21 4.30 -26.10
C ASN A 31 0.58 3.09 -25.42
N SER A 32 -0.70 3.18 -25.11
CA SER A 32 -1.34 2.11 -24.37
C SER A 32 -1.23 0.76 -25.06
N GLY A 33 -1.22 0.74 -26.38
CA GLY A 33 -1.06 -0.51 -27.10
C GLY A 33 0.30 -1.17 -26.86
N GLU A 34 1.32 -0.35 -26.61
CA GLU A 34 2.66 -0.86 -26.37
C GLU A 34 2.84 -1.34 -24.94
N GLN A 35 1.91 -1.02 -24.09
CA GLN A 35 1.97 -1.47 -22.69
C GLN A 35 1.33 -2.82 -22.47
N ARG A 36 0.71 -3.34 -23.51
CA ARG A 36 0.05 -4.63 -23.40
C ARG A 36 1.10 -5.68 -23.05
N GLY A 37 0.86 -6.45 -22.01
CA GLY A 37 1.79 -7.47 -21.59
C GLY A 37 2.93 -6.96 -20.72
N ILE A 38 3.03 -5.64 -20.52
CA ILE A 38 4.08 -5.05 -19.69
C ILE A 38 3.52 -4.90 -18.26
N LYS A 39 4.35 -5.19 -17.27
CA LYS A 39 3.97 -5.02 -15.89
C LYS A 39 3.63 -3.56 -15.63
N ARG A 40 2.40 -3.29 -15.22
CA ARG A 40 1.95 -1.92 -14.97
C ARG A 40 1.09 -1.79 -13.72
N HIS A 41 0.96 -2.87 -12.96
CA HIS A 41 0.17 -2.88 -11.74
C HIS A 41 1.03 -3.32 -10.57
N PRO A 42 0.60 -3.03 -9.33
CA PRO A 42 1.43 -3.27 -8.15
C PRO A 42 1.76 -4.73 -7.90
N THR A 43 2.86 -4.95 -7.20
CA THR A 43 3.22 -6.23 -6.60
C THR A 43 3.21 -6.06 -5.10
N LEU A 44 2.43 -6.88 -4.42
CA LEU A 44 2.32 -6.83 -2.96
C LEU A 44 3.05 -8.04 -2.39
N LYS A 45 4.04 -7.78 -1.56
CA LYS A 45 4.82 -8.86 -0.95
C LYS A 45 4.08 -9.43 0.25
N ASN A 46 4.72 -10.39 0.94
CA ASN A 46 4.07 -11.12 2.02
C ASN A 46 3.62 -10.19 3.14
N ASN A 47 2.46 -10.49 3.68
CA ASN A 47 1.94 -9.85 4.89
C ASN A 47 1.61 -8.37 4.75
N VAL A 48 1.46 -7.88 3.53
CA VAL A 48 1.07 -6.48 3.31
C VAL A 48 -0.39 -6.30 3.69
N VAL A 49 -0.70 -5.18 4.34
CA VAL A 49 -2.06 -4.82 4.70
C VAL A 49 -2.40 -3.51 4.02
N VAL A 50 -3.52 -3.48 3.29
CA VAL A 50 -3.93 -2.28 2.56
C VAL A 50 -5.28 -1.82 3.10
N GLY A 51 -5.32 -0.63 3.66
CA GLY A 51 -6.52 -0.08 4.26
C GLY A 51 -7.57 0.31 3.24
N SER A 52 -8.79 0.50 3.74
CA SER A 52 -9.94 0.78 2.89
C SER A 52 -9.73 2.01 2.03
N GLY A 53 -10.11 1.91 0.78
CA GLY A 53 -10.08 3.05 -0.13
C GLY A 53 -8.71 3.43 -0.64
N ALA A 54 -7.66 2.74 -0.22
CA ALA A 54 -6.31 3.07 -0.67
C ALA A 54 -6.17 2.78 -2.16
N GLN A 55 -5.32 3.55 -2.82
CA GLN A 55 -5.05 3.37 -4.24
C GLN A 55 -3.55 3.18 -4.42
N LEU A 56 -3.17 2.05 -4.95
CA LEU A 56 -1.79 1.73 -5.25
C LEU A 56 -1.67 1.69 -6.77
N LEU A 57 -0.88 2.58 -7.32
CA LEU A 57 -0.91 2.82 -8.76
C LEU A 57 0.45 2.64 -9.38
N GLY A 58 0.48 1.93 -10.48
CA GLY A 58 1.70 1.72 -11.24
C GLY A 58 2.43 0.44 -10.88
N PRO A 59 3.52 0.15 -11.57
CA PRO A 59 4.27 -1.10 -11.35
C PRO A 59 5.15 -1.01 -10.11
N ILE A 60 4.57 -0.56 -9.00
CA ILE A 60 5.30 -0.39 -7.76
C ILE A 60 5.41 -1.73 -7.02
N ILE A 61 6.41 -1.82 -6.16
CA ILE A 61 6.59 -2.99 -5.31
C ILE A 61 6.36 -2.55 -3.87
N VAL A 62 5.41 -3.20 -3.21
CA VAL A 62 5.11 -2.93 -1.82
C VAL A 62 5.82 -4.00 -1.01
N GLY A 63 6.82 -3.59 -0.24
CA GLY A 63 7.68 -4.52 0.49
C GLY A 63 6.92 -5.29 1.57
N GLU A 64 7.50 -6.41 1.99
CA GLU A 64 6.82 -7.27 2.94
C GLU A 64 6.57 -6.55 4.26
N ASN A 65 5.50 -6.91 4.90
CA ASN A 65 5.05 -6.37 6.18
C ASN A 65 4.67 -4.90 6.14
N ALA A 66 4.60 -4.29 4.96
CA ALA A 66 4.21 -2.90 4.85
C ALA A 66 2.71 -2.74 5.14
N LYS A 67 2.34 -1.60 5.67
CA LYS A 67 0.95 -1.26 5.94
C LYS A 67 0.61 0.03 5.21
N ILE A 68 -0.50 0.00 4.49
CA ILE A 68 -0.96 1.15 3.73
C ILE A 68 -2.22 1.66 4.41
N GLY A 69 -2.21 2.91 4.84
CA GLY A 69 -3.33 3.48 5.54
C GLY A 69 -4.55 3.66 4.64
N ALA A 70 -5.71 3.82 5.27
CA ALA A 70 -6.94 4.01 4.53
C ALA A 70 -6.85 5.27 3.68
N ASN A 71 -7.36 5.20 2.47
CA ASN A 71 -7.41 6.31 1.50
C ASN A 71 -6.06 6.86 1.08
N ALA A 72 -4.97 6.17 1.40
CA ALA A 72 -3.65 6.60 0.95
C ALA A 72 -3.52 6.39 -0.55
N VAL A 73 -2.72 7.24 -1.19
CA VAL A 73 -2.44 7.10 -2.63
C VAL A 73 -0.95 6.87 -2.78
N VAL A 74 -0.58 5.67 -3.22
CA VAL A 74 0.80 5.23 -3.30
C VAL A 74 1.19 5.11 -4.76
N VAL A 75 2.22 5.85 -5.17
CA VAL A 75 2.67 5.85 -6.56
C VAL A 75 4.15 5.54 -6.70
N LYS A 76 4.80 5.15 -5.62
CA LYS A 76 6.22 4.80 -5.63
C LYS A 76 6.43 3.53 -4.83
N ASN A 77 7.56 2.87 -5.05
CA ASN A 77 7.87 1.66 -4.30
C ASN A 77 7.84 1.93 -2.80
N VAL A 78 7.40 0.92 -2.08
CA VAL A 78 7.24 0.99 -0.62
C VAL A 78 8.25 0.03 -0.01
N PRO A 79 9.13 0.53 0.88
CA PRO A 79 10.11 -0.37 1.51
C PRO A 79 9.44 -1.34 2.46
N PRO A 80 10.10 -2.45 2.79
CA PRO A 80 9.55 -3.38 3.77
C PRO A 80 9.32 -2.69 5.10
N ASN A 81 8.29 -3.12 5.80
CA ASN A 81 7.92 -2.63 7.13
C ASN A 81 7.50 -1.17 7.17
N ALA A 82 7.27 -0.56 6.01
CA ALA A 82 6.84 0.83 5.96
C ALA A 82 5.38 0.97 6.40
N VAL A 83 5.04 2.15 6.87
CA VAL A 83 3.66 2.52 7.15
C VAL A 83 3.38 3.76 6.32
N MET A 84 2.59 3.59 5.25
CA MET A 84 2.36 4.65 4.27
C MET A 84 1.01 5.29 4.53
N VAL A 85 0.99 6.61 4.64
CA VAL A 85 -0.26 7.33 4.87
C VAL A 85 -0.30 8.60 4.02
N GLY A 86 -1.49 9.01 3.66
CA GLY A 86 -1.71 10.31 3.04
C GLY A 86 -1.80 10.28 1.52
N ILE A 87 -1.95 11.48 0.95
CA ILE A 87 -2.08 11.71 -0.49
C ILE A 87 -1.16 12.84 -0.87
N PRO A 88 -0.02 12.61 -1.51
CA PRO A 88 0.57 11.30 -1.76
C PRO A 88 1.05 10.64 -0.47
N ALA A 89 1.07 9.33 -0.46
CA ALA A 89 1.41 8.61 0.75
C ALA A 89 2.88 8.81 1.12
N LYS A 90 3.13 8.88 2.42
CA LYS A 90 4.48 9.01 2.95
C LYS A 90 4.69 7.98 4.04
N ASN A 91 5.92 7.51 4.14
CA ASN A 91 6.28 6.51 5.13
C ASN A 91 6.50 7.17 6.47
N ILE A 92 5.70 6.79 7.45
CA ILE A 92 5.84 7.34 8.81
C ILE A 92 6.59 6.39 9.72
N ASN A 93 6.99 5.22 9.23
CA ASN A 93 7.81 4.31 10.02
C ASN A 93 9.27 4.54 9.68
N THR A 94 9.82 5.61 10.22
CA THR A 94 11.18 6.03 9.85
C THR A 94 12.26 5.20 10.51
N LYS A 95 11.89 4.35 11.46
CA LYS A 95 12.86 3.52 12.14
C LYS A 95 12.92 2.11 11.58
N ASP A 96 12.15 1.87 10.52
CA ASP A 96 12.19 0.58 9.85
C ASP A 96 11.88 -0.58 10.78
N GLN A 97 11.00 -0.35 11.73
CA GLN A 97 10.61 -1.37 12.69
C GLN A 97 9.42 -2.15 12.21
N ILE A 98 9.40 -3.42 12.58
CA ILE A 98 8.23 -4.23 12.31
C ILE A 98 7.21 -3.92 13.39
N ASP A 99 6.03 -3.49 12.95
CA ASP A 99 4.97 -3.19 13.89
C ASP A 99 4.18 -4.46 14.19
N THR A 100 4.54 -5.14 15.26
CA THR A 100 3.87 -6.37 15.64
C THR A 100 2.65 -6.11 16.52
N THR A 101 2.39 -4.83 16.81
CA THR A 101 1.26 -4.49 17.64
C THR A 101 0.18 -3.75 16.87
N PHE A 102 0.14 -3.96 15.57
CA PHE A 102 -0.85 -3.30 14.72
C PHE A 102 -2.25 -3.42 15.31
N LYS A 103 -2.93 -2.31 15.39
CA LYS A 103 -4.31 -2.26 15.85
C LYS A 103 -5.15 -1.61 14.77
N PRO A 104 -6.24 -2.25 14.38
CA PRO A 104 -7.01 -1.78 13.22
C PRO A 104 -7.45 -0.33 13.32
N TYR A 105 -7.61 0.20 14.52
CA TYR A 105 -8.08 1.57 14.63
C TYR A 105 -6.99 2.53 15.04
N GLY A 106 -5.74 2.09 15.01
CA GLY A 106 -4.63 2.98 15.29
C GLY A 106 -4.57 3.50 16.69
N ILE A 107 -5.26 2.92 17.60
CA ILE A 107 -5.28 3.39 18.96
C ILE A 107 -4.04 2.98 19.64
N ASN A 108 -3.45 3.92 20.23
CA ASN A 108 -2.33 3.53 20.94
C ASN A 108 -1.87 4.51 21.86
N LYS A 109 -1.96 4.64 22.50
CA LYS A 109 -1.61 5.56 23.04
C LYS A 109 -0.60 5.60 23.68
N GLU A 110 -0.19 5.35 23.96
CA GLU A 110 0.64 5.50 24.57
C GLU A 110 1.49 5.95 24.28
N LYS A 111 1.66 6.15 23.80
CA LYS A 111 2.37 6.70 23.56
C LYS A 111 2.42 7.56 23.23
N GLU A 112 1.96 7.58 23.19
CA GLU A 112 1.97 8.34 23.02
C GLU A 112 2.27 9.05 23.22
N ASP A 113 2.23 8.85 23.44
CA ASP A 113 2.49 9.49 23.77
C ASP A 113 3.16 10.01 23.77
N VAL A 114 3.27 9.84 23.51
CA VAL A 114 3.84 10.30 23.57
C VAL A 114 4.32 11.00 23.23
N SER A 115 4.29 10.98 23.03
CA SER A 115 4.70 11.60 22.91
C SER A 115 4.90 12.41 22.69
N GLU A 116 4.80 12.34 22.60
CA GLU A 116 4.89 13.01 22.55
C GLU A 116 5.12 13.76 22.58
N ASN A 117 5.11 13.77 22.42
CA ASN A 117 5.26 14.38 22.68
C ASN A 117 5.52 14.81 22.79
#